data_afcaeee8f8539ba6b7bc7e119aff6f35
#
_entry.id   afcaeee8f8539ba6b7bc7e119aff6f35
#
_cell.length_a   1.000
_cell.length_b   1.000
_cell.length_c   1.000
_cell.angle_alpha   90.00
_cell.angle_beta   90.00
_cell.angle_gamma   90.00
#
_symmetry.space_group_name_H-M   'P 1'
#
loop_
_entity.id
_entity.type
_entity.pdbx_description
1 polymer ?
#
loop_
_entity_poly.entity_id
_entity_poly.type
_entity_poly.pdbx_seq_one_letter_code
_entity_poly.pdbx_strand_id
1 'polypeptide(L)'
;LNALLKKHEKPIAQYINNIDILAENSKIFGAVPIFINQLTHKGNSSERLFALNYSLIDHCKKKNYSCIDLSKRLIGEKDFWWDGLHTTAKGSKIISEIIYPQLKEFMIKN
;
A
#
# COMPACT_ATOMS: atom_id res chain seq x y z
N LEU A 1 5.66 15.71 10.04
CA LEU A 1 4.60 14.99 9.31
C LEU A 1 3.54 15.92 8.73
N ASN A 2 2.98 16.83 9.52
CA ASN A 2 1.95 17.77 9.05
C ASN A 2 2.46 18.66 7.91
N ALA A 3 3.68 19.17 8.00
CA ALA A 3 4.29 19.97 6.94
C ALA A 3 4.49 19.15 5.65
N LEU A 4 4.90 17.89 5.79
CA LEU A 4 5.09 16.97 4.68
C LEU A 4 3.77 16.66 3.98
N LEU A 5 2.72 16.38 4.74
CA LEU A 5 1.39 16.10 4.19
C LEU A 5 0.81 17.32 3.48
N LYS A 6 1.00 18.51 4.05
CA LYS A 6 0.56 19.76 3.42
C LYS A 6 1.29 20.04 2.10
N LYS A 7 2.60 19.78 2.07
CA LYS A 7 3.41 19.91 0.84
C LYS A 7 2.89 19.06 -0.31
N HIS A 8 2.35 17.88 -0.01
CA HIS A 8 1.82 16.93 -1.00
C HIS A 8 0.29 16.84 -1.00
N GLU A 9 -0.38 17.87 -0.53
CA GLU A 9 -1.84 17.88 -0.36
C GLU A 9 -2.61 17.54 -1.63
N LYS A 10 -2.22 18.12 -2.76
CA LYS A 10 -2.91 17.88 -4.05
C LYS A 10 -2.75 16.44 -4.55
N PRO A 11 -1.53 15.89 -4.65
CA PRO A 11 -1.38 14.49 -5.02
C PRO A 11 -2.05 13.52 -4.04
N ILE A 12 -2.04 13.81 -2.75
CA ILE A 12 -2.73 13.00 -1.75
C ILE A 12 -4.25 13.02 -2.02
N ALA A 13 -4.83 14.19 -2.20
CA ALA A 13 -6.27 14.31 -2.44
C ALA A 13 -6.71 13.55 -3.69
N GLN A 14 -5.95 13.65 -4.77
CA GLN A 14 -6.21 12.91 -6.00
C GLN A 14 -6.10 11.39 -5.79
N TYR A 15 -5.05 10.95 -5.11
CA TYR A 15 -4.81 9.54 -4.82
C TYR A 15 -5.95 8.95 -3.97
N ILE A 16 -6.33 9.62 -2.90
CA ILE A 16 -7.40 9.17 -1.99
C ILE A 16 -8.75 9.14 -2.71
N ASN A 17 -9.03 10.15 -3.54
CA ASN A 17 -10.25 10.15 -4.35
C ASN A 17 -10.30 8.93 -5.29
N ASN A 18 -9.18 8.57 -5.91
CA ASN A 18 -9.10 7.38 -6.76
C ASN A 18 -9.29 6.08 -5.96
N ILE A 19 -8.79 6.02 -4.74
CA ILE A 19 -9.01 4.88 -3.83
C ILE A 19 -10.51 4.71 -3.54
N ASP A 20 -11.21 5.80 -3.23
CA ASP A 20 -12.65 5.76 -2.98
C ASP A 20 -13.45 5.34 -4.21
N ILE A 21 -13.06 5.80 -5.40
CA ILE A 21 -13.68 5.39 -6.66
C ILE A 21 -13.49 3.88 -6.88
N LEU A 22 -12.29 3.36 -6.66
CA LEU A 22 -12.02 1.93 -6.76
C LEU A 22 -12.84 1.12 -5.76
N ALA A 23 -12.97 1.60 -4.53
CA ALA A 23 -13.77 0.95 -3.50
C ALA A 23 -15.25 0.89 -3.89
N GLU A 24 -15.81 1.99 -4.39
CA GLU A 24 -17.20 2.04 -4.85
C GLU A 24 -17.45 1.12 -6.06
N ASN A 25 -16.55 1.13 -7.04
CA ASN A 25 -16.67 0.27 -8.21
C ASN A 25 -16.57 -1.22 -7.85
N SER A 26 -15.67 -1.57 -6.94
CA SER A 26 -15.55 -2.95 -6.44
C SER A 26 -16.86 -3.41 -5.79
N LYS A 27 -17.46 -2.55 -4.98
CA LYS A 27 -18.73 -2.83 -4.30
C LYS A 27 -19.88 -3.09 -5.27
N ILE A 28 -19.94 -2.32 -6.35
CA ILE A 28 -20.96 -2.51 -7.41
C ILE A 28 -20.87 -3.92 -8.00
N PHE A 29 -19.66 -4.46 -8.16
CA PHE A 29 -19.45 -5.83 -8.66
C PHE A 29 -19.49 -6.90 -7.57
N GLY A 30 -19.82 -6.56 -6.33
CA GLY A 30 -19.87 -7.50 -5.22
C GLY A 30 -18.50 -7.95 -4.71
N ALA A 31 -17.45 -7.19 -5.02
CA ALA A 31 -16.09 -7.49 -4.60
C ALA A 31 -15.67 -6.60 -3.41
N VAL A 32 -14.83 -7.14 -2.56
CA VAL A 32 -14.21 -6.39 -1.45
C VAL A 32 -12.77 -6.08 -1.85
N PRO A 33 -12.41 -4.82 -2.05
CA PRO A 33 -11.04 -4.46 -2.42
C PRO A 33 -10.11 -4.59 -1.22
N ILE A 34 -8.88 -4.98 -1.49
CA ILE A 34 -7.80 -4.97 -0.50
C ILE A 34 -6.71 -4.07 -1.08
N PHE A 35 -6.43 -2.96 -0.40
CA PHE A 35 -5.42 -2.00 -0.83
C PHE A 35 -4.08 -2.33 -0.17
N ILE A 36 -3.02 -2.30 -0.96
CA ILE A 36 -1.66 -2.56 -0.48
C ILE A 36 -0.80 -1.37 -0.90
N ASN A 37 -0.11 -0.75 0.05
CA ASN A 37 0.76 0.37 -0.28
C ASN A 37 2.08 -0.08 -0.92
N GLN A 38 2.81 0.88 -1.48
CA GLN A 38 3.99 0.62 -2.30
C GLN A 38 5.24 0.38 -1.45
N LEU A 39 5.86 -0.78 -1.63
CA LEU A 39 7.19 -1.07 -1.10
C LEU A 39 8.24 -0.75 -2.16
N THR A 40 9.37 -0.19 -1.75
CA THR A 40 10.56 0.03 -2.59
C THR A 40 11.79 -0.52 -1.91
N HIS A 41 12.87 -0.73 -2.68
CA HIS A 41 14.14 -1.23 -2.16
C HIS A 41 14.68 -0.40 -1.00
N LYS A 42 14.52 0.91 -1.07
CA LYS A 42 14.97 1.84 -0.02
C LYS A 42 13.86 2.23 0.97
N GLY A 43 12.79 1.44 1.02
CA GLY A 43 11.60 1.80 1.79
C GLY A 43 10.93 3.05 1.22
N ASN A 44 10.46 3.94 2.06
CA ASN A 44 9.86 5.21 1.64
C ASN A 44 10.94 6.27 1.35
N SER A 45 11.84 6.00 0.39
CA SER A 45 12.96 6.89 0.06
C SER A 45 12.53 8.23 -0.51
N SER A 46 11.32 8.32 -1.08
CA SER A 46 10.73 9.55 -1.60
C SER A 46 9.75 10.12 -0.59
N GLU A 47 9.85 11.42 -0.30
CA GLU A 47 8.88 12.12 0.56
C GLU A 47 7.45 11.96 0.04
N ARG A 48 7.29 12.07 -1.28
CA ARG A 48 5.97 11.94 -1.92
C ARG A 48 5.41 10.53 -1.73
N LEU A 49 6.22 9.49 -1.95
CA LEU A 49 5.80 8.11 -1.75
C LEU A 49 5.44 7.86 -0.29
N PHE A 50 6.25 8.34 0.64
CA PHE A 50 5.96 8.25 2.07
C PHE A 50 4.60 8.89 2.40
N ALA A 51 4.36 10.11 1.88
CA ALA A 51 3.11 10.83 2.11
C ALA A 51 1.89 10.06 1.56
N LEU A 52 2.00 9.49 0.36
CA LEU A 52 0.93 8.70 -0.24
C LEU A 52 0.68 7.40 0.54
N ASN A 53 1.73 6.68 0.92
CA ASN A 53 1.63 5.44 1.69
C ASN A 53 1.00 5.68 3.06
N TYR A 54 1.44 6.73 3.76
CA TYR A 54 0.87 7.12 5.04
C TYR A 54 -0.61 7.47 4.91
N SER A 55 -0.95 8.30 3.92
CA SER A 55 -2.31 8.76 3.71
C SER A 55 -3.27 7.63 3.33
N LEU A 56 -2.80 6.64 2.57
CA LEU A 56 -3.60 5.46 2.28
C LEU A 56 -3.98 4.71 3.55
N ILE A 57 -3.00 4.41 4.41
CA ILE A 57 -3.26 3.65 5.63
C ILE A 57 -4.16 4.43 6.60
N ASP A 58 -3.93 5.73 6.75
CA ASP A 58 -4.78 6.60 7.57
C ASP A 58 -6.23 6.62 7.03
N HIS A 59 -6.39 6.77 5.73
CA HIS A 59 -7.71 6.75 5.08
C HIS A 59 -8.41 5.41 5.23
N CYS A 60 -7.67 4.30 5.10
CA CYS A 60 -8.21 2.96 5.31
C CYS A 60 -8.81 2.79 6.71
N LYS A 61 -8.14 3.33 7.72
CA LYS A 61 -8.64 3.30 9.10
C LYS A 61 -9.93 4.11 9.24
N LYS A 62 -9.99 5.29 8.63
CA LYS A 62 -11.17 6.17 8.68
C LYS A 62 -12.37 5.59 7.96
N LYS A 63 -12.14 4.90 6.84
CA LYS A 63 -13.20 4.31 6.00
C LYS A 63 -13.49 2.85 6.31
N ASN A 64 -12.73 2.24 7.19
CA ASN A 64 -12.80 0.81 7.48
C ASN A 64 -12.58 -0.07 6.23
N TYR A 65 -11.65 0.34 5.39
CA TYR A 65 -11.21 -0.47 4.24
C TYR A 65 -10.23 -1.55 4.69
N SER A 66 -10.14 -2.64 3.94
CA SER A 66 -9.14 -3.69 4.13
C SER A 66 -7.83 -3.27 3.48
N CYS A 67 -6.80 -3.03 4.29
CA CYS A 67 -5.52 -2.54 3.80
C CYS A 67 -4.35 -3.28 4.43
N ILE A 68 -3.28 -3.43 3.64
CA ILE A 68 -2.03 -4.02 4.09
C ILE A 68 -0.92 -2.97 3.97
N ASP A 69 -0.27 -2.68 5.09
CA ASP A 69 0.85 -1.75 5.13
C ASP A 69 2.16 -2.47 4.82
N LEU A 70 2.39 -2.70 3.53
CA LEU A 70 3.60 -3.35 3.05
C LEU A 70 4.83 -2.45 3.20
N SER A 71 4.65 -1.13 3.10
CA SER A 71 5.75 -0.17 3.15
C SER A 71 6.51 -0.14 4.50
N LYS A 72 5.90 -0.67 5.55
CA LYS A 72 6.58 -0.83 6.84
C LYS A 72 7.61 -1.96 6.83
N ARG A 73 7.54 -2.86 5.86
CA ARG A 73 8.42 -4.01 5.77
C ARG A 73 9.66 -3.61 4.97
N LEU A 74 10.83 -3.71 5.60
CA LEU A 74 12.10 -3.44 4.93
C LEU A 74 12.62 -4.76 4.37
N ILE A 75 12.69 -4.84 3.05
CA ILE A 75 13.37 -5.93 2.35
C ILE A 75 14.67 -5.33 1.84
N GLY A 76 15.70 -5.36 2.69
CA GLY A 76 16.96 -4.67 2.43
C GLY A 76 17.96 -5.47 1.61
N GLU A 77 17.71 -6.75 1.33
CA GLU A 77 18.67 -7.59 0.62
C GLU A 77 18.70 -7.27 -0.87
N LYS A 78 19.90 -7.06 -1.38
CA LYS A 78 20.15 -6.61 -2.75
C LYS A 78 19.63 -7.59 -3.80
N ASP A 79 19.67 -8.88 -3.53
CA ASP A 79 19.24 -9.91 -4.46
C ASP A 79 17.70 -10.10 -4.51
N PHE A 80 16.94 -9.36 -3.70
CA PHE A 80 15.48 -9.31 -3.77
C PHE A 80 14.97 -8.34 -4.84
N TRP A 81 15.84 -7.50 -5.40
CA TRP A 81 15.46 -6.40 -6.27
C TRP A 81 16.24 -6.39 -7.57
N TRP A 82 15.54 -6.20 -8.69
CA TRP A 82 16.13 -5.89 -9.99
C TRP A 82 16.63 -4.44 -10.04
N ASP A 83 15.83 -3.55 -9.49
CA ASP A 83 16.08 -2.11 -9.42
C ASP A 83 15.48 -1.56 -8.12
N GLY A 84 15.18 -0.27 -8.04
CA GLY A 84 14.56 0.34 -6.86
C GLY A 84 13.11 -0.03 -6.61
N LEU A 85 12.45 -0.66 -7.58
CA LEU A 85 11.00 -0.88 -7.56
C LEU A 85 10.59 -2.32 -7.86
N HIS A 86 11.27 -3.00 -8.79
CA HIS A 86 10.88 -4.32 -9.27
C HIS A 86 11.63 -5.43 -8.54
N THR A 87 10.89 -6.42 -8.07
CA THR A 87 11.46 -7.53 -7.32
C THR A 87 11.91 -8.67 -8.23
N THR A 88 12.94 -9.38 -7.78
CA THR A 88 13.30 -10.69 -8.34
C THR A 88 12.28 -11.74 -7.91
N ALA A 89 12.38 -12.95 -8.45
CA ALA A 89 11.55 -14.08 -8.00
C ALA A 89 11.70 -14.33 -6.49
N LYS A 90 12.93 -14.22 -5.96
CA LYS A 90 13.22 -14.36 -4.54
C LYS A 90 12.55 -13.26 -3.71
N GLY A 91 12.62 -12.01 -4.16
CA GLY A 91 11.95 -10.87 -3.52
C GLY A 91 10.43 -11.01 -3.53
N SER A 92 9.86 -11.42 -4.65
CA SER A 92 8.42 -11.65 -4.79
C SER A 92 7.92 -12.75 -3.85
N LYS A 93 8.71 -13.80 -3.66
CA LYS A 93 8.41 -14.88 -2.71
C LYS A 93 8.32 -14.33 -1.28
N ILE A 94 9.30 -13.52 -0.87
CA ILE A 94 9.31 -12.91 0.47
C ILE A 94 8.10 -12.00 0.65
N ILE A 95 7.77 -11.19 -0.34
CA ILE A 95 6.59 -10.31 -0.29
C ILE A 95 5.31 -11.14 -0.16
N SER A 96 5.17 -12.22 -0.90
CA SER A 96 4.01 -13.10 -0.79
C SER A 96 3.87 -13.73 0.60
N GLU A 97 4.97 -14.09 1.24
CA GLU A 97 4.99 -14.61 2.61
C GLU A 97 4.58 -13.57 3.65
N ILE A 98 4.83 -12.27 3.37
CA ILE A 98 4.39 -11.16 4.21
C ILE A 98 2.88 -10.90 4.02
N ILE A 99 2.41 -10.91 2.79
CA ILE A 99 1.04 -10.56 2.43
C ILE A 99 0.06 -11.69 2.77
N TYR A 100 0.42 -12.93 2.53
CA TYR A 100 -0.49 -14.08 2.61
C TYR A 100 -1.24 -14.21 3.94
N PRO A 101 -0.59 -14.12 5.11
CA PRO A 101 -1.32 -14.24 6.39
C PRO A 101 -2.37 -13.16 6.56
N GLN A 102 -2.09 -11.93 6.15
CA GLN A 102 -3.03 -10.80 6.25
C GLN A 102 -4.16 -10.94 5.24
N LEU A 103 -3.85 -11.37 4.02
CA LEU A 103 -4.84 -11.63 2.98
C LEU A 103 -5.81 -12.73 3.41
N LYS A 104 -5.29 -13.83 3.95
CA LYS A 104 -6.08 -14.93 4.50
C LYS A 104 -7.03 -14.45 5.60
N GLU A 105 -6.57 -13.59 6.49
CA GLU A 105 -7.37 -13.02 7.56
C GLU A 105 -8.55 -12.21 7.00
N PHE A 106 -8.32 -11.36 6.00
CA PHE A 106 -9.39 -10.62 5.32
C PHE A 106 -10.39 -11.54 4.63
N MET A 107 -9.94 -12.60 3.99
CA MET A 107 -10.80 -13.57 3.33
C MET A 107 -11.71 -14.32 4.30
N ILE A 108 -11.23 -14.62 5.49
CA ILE A 108 -12.02 -15.30 6.54
C ILE A 108 -13.08 -14.37 7.10
N LYS A 109 -12.80 -13.07 7.26
CA LYS A 109 -13.73 -12.08 7.80
C LYS A 109 -14.86 -11.69 6.84
N ASN A 110 -14.63 -11.89 5.57
CA ASN A 110 -15.59 -11.56 4.51
C ASN A 110 -16.13 -12.84 3.87
#